data_3c9c8d549358a3c132939388a75c9275
#
_entry.id   3c9c8d549358a3c132939388a75c9275
#
_cell.length_a   1.000
_cell.length_b   1.000
_cell.length_c   1.000
_cell.angle_alpha   90.00
_cell.angle_beta   90.00
_cell.angle_gamma   90.00
#
_symmetry.space_group_name_H-M   'P 1'
#
loop_
_entity.id
_entity.type
_entity.pdbx_description
1 polymer ?
#
loop_
_entity_poly.entity_id
_entity_poly.type
_entity_poly.pdbx_seq_one_letter_code
_entity_poly.pdbx_strand_id
1 'polypeptide(L)'
;MPEDKVSTGIVGKIAVVKQFLSYAVGCMFGRYSIDAQGLAFAGGDWSETKYKSFTPDTDGIIPITDDEYFGDDIISLLEDFLKVVYGTTELENNLRYISDTLGGKGHSRDVIRKYFLNSFFSDHCNMYSITGSGKRPIYWLFDSGKKNGFKCLVYMHRYQPDTIAKIRTDYIHEQQSRYRTAIADLEQRVDNSSGSERVKLSKQLTKLQDQAEEVRVYEEKIHHLADQMIEIDLDDGVKHNYALFKDVLAKIK
;
A
#
# COMPACT_ATOMS: atom_id res chain seq x y z
N MET A 1 -35.72 19.15 -9.11
CA MET A 1 -35.09 18.67 -7.88
C MET A 1 -34.84 17.15 -7.85
N PRO A 2 -34.40 16.50 -8.93
CA PRO A 2 -33.88 15.14 -8.88
C PRO A 2 -32.33 15.06 -8.85
N GLU A 3 -31.62 16.13 -9.22
CA GLU A 3 -30.15 16.09 -9.38
C GLU A 3 -29.38 16.04 -8.05
N ASP A 4 -29.84 16.71 -7.02
CA ASP A 4 -29.19 16.72 -5.71
C ASP A 4 -29.20 15.35 -5.00
N LYS A 5 -30.23 14.53 -5.21
CA LYS A 5 -30.33 13.19 -4.62
C LYS A 5 -29.39 12.18 -5.29
N VAL A 6 -29.12 12.34 -6.58
CA VAL A 6 -28.20 11.48 -7.33
C VAL A 6 -26.75 11.80 -6.94
N SER A 7 -26.40 13.06 -6.84
CA SER A 7 -25.10 13.55 -6.39
C SER A 7 -24.76 13.07 -4.99
N THR A 8 -25.69 13.21 -4.03
CA THR A 8 -25.49 12.76 -2.64
C THR A 8 -25.35 11.25 -2.54
N GLY A 9 -26.05 10.47 -3.36
CA GLY A 9 -25.95 9.01 -3.40
C GLY A 9 -24.60 8.53 -3.93
N ILE A 10 -24.02 9.20 -4.93
CA ILE A 10 -22.70 8.86 -5.49
C ILE A 10 -21.59 9.18 -4.49
N VAL A 11 -21.63 10.35 -3.88
CA VAL A 11 -20.65 10.74 -2.85
C VAL A 11 -20.69 9.77 -1.67
N GLY A 12 -21.90 9.36 -1.24
CA GLY A 12 -22.06 8.36 -0.19
C GLY A 12 -21.43 7.01 -0.54
N LYS A 13 -21.64 6.50 -1.76
CA LYS A 13 -21.07 5.23 -2.20
C LYS A 13 -19.54 5.24 -2.22
N ILE A 14 -18.92 6.29 -2.75
CA ILE A 14 -17.46 6.44 -2.78
C ILE A 14 -16.91 6.45 -1.35
N ALA A 15 -17.52 7.19 -0.43
CA ALA A 15 -17.10 7.23 0.96
C ALA A 15 -17.17 5.85 1.62
N VAL A 16 -18.25 5.10 1.40
CA VAL A 16 -18.43 3.74 1.92
C VAL A 16 -17.34 2.80 1.37
N VAL A 17 -17.06 2.83 0.06
CA VAL A 17 -16.00 1.99 -0.53
C VAL A 17 -14.64 2.34 0.04
N LYS A 18 -14.32 3.62 0.21
CA LYS A 18 -13.05 4.04 0.83
C LYS A 18 -12.94 3.57 2.28
N GLN A 19 -14.01 3.65 3.06
CA GLN A 19 -14.06 3.12 4.43
C GLN A 19 -13.90 1.60 4.45
N PHE A 20 -14.56 0.89 3.53
CA PHE A 20 -14.41 -0.55 3.38
C PHE A 20 -12.96 -0.94 3.06
N LEU A 21 -12.30 -0.27 2.12
CA LEU A 21 -10.89 -0.50 1.81
C LEU A 21 -9.97 -0.21 3.01
N SER A 22 -10.26 0.85 3.77
CA SER A 22 -9.54 1.14 5.01
C SER A 22 -9.73 0.05 6.07
N TYR A 23 -10.93 -0.52 6.18
CA TYR A 23 -11.21 -1.65 7.07
C TYR A 23 -10.49 -2.93 6.60
N ALA A 24 -10.52 -3.23 5.29
CA ALA A 24 -9.81 -4.37 4.72
C ALA A 24 -8.31 -4.29 5.02
N VAL A 25 -7.67 -3.13 4.80
CA VAL A 25 -6.26 -2.91 5.18
C VAL A 25 -6.05 -3.09 6.69
N GLY A 26 -7.02 -2.69 7.51
CA GLY A 26 -6.98 -2.94 8.94
C GLY A 26 -7.00 -4.43 9.28
N CYS A 27 -7.76 -5.25 8.54
CA CYS A 27 -7.75 -6.70 8.68
C CYS A 27 -6.43 -7.31 8.19
N MET A 28 -5.89 -6.83 7.08
CA MET A 28 -4.57 -7.26 6.56
C MET A 28 -3.46 -7.04 7.60
N PHE A 29 -3.53 -5.97 8.38
CA PHE A 29 -2.58 -5.69 9.46
C PHE A 29 -2.94 -6.34 10.81
N GLY A 30 -4.08 -6.98 10.91
CA GLY A 30 -4.58 -7.50 12.19
C GLY A 30 -5.07 -6.44 13.17
N ARG A 31 -5.20 -5.17 12.75
CA ARG A 31 -5.86 -4.15 13.55
C ARG A 31 -7.31 -4.50 13.83
N TYR A 32 -7.99 -5.04 12.82
CA TYR A 32 -9.33 -5.61 12.92
C TYR A 32 -9.29 -7.10 12.59
N SER A 33 -10.33 -7.80 12.98
CA SER A 33 -10.58 -9.18 12.57
C SER A 33 -12.05 -9.33 12.22
N ILE A 34 -12.34 -10.16 11.21
CA ILE A 34 -13.72 -10.55 10.90
C ILE A 34 -14.32 -11.50 11.93
N ASP A 35 -13.47 -12.11 12.78
CA ASP A 35 -13.85 -13.06 13.83
C ASP A 35 -14.02 -12.40 15.20
N ALA A 36 -13.69 -11.13 15.36
CA ALA A 36 -13.74 -10.42 16.64
C ALA A 36 -14.33 -9.02 16.49
N GLN A 37 -15.10 -8.57 17.47
CA GLN A 37 -15.67 -7.23 17.50
C GLN A 37 -14.64 -6.18 17.94
N GLY A 38 -14.67 -5.00 17.33
CA GLY A 38 -13.83 -3.87 17.69
C GLY A 38 -12.37 -4.03 17.22
N LEU A 39 -11.44 -3.51 18.03
CA LEU A 39 -10.01 -3.61 17.75
C LEU A 39 -9.49 -5.00 18.16
N ALA A 40 -8.91 -5.72 17.21
CA ALA A 40 -8.25 -6.99 17.48
C ALA A 40 -6.83 -6.78 18.04
N PHE A 41 -6.06 -5.83 17.45
CA PHE A 41 -4.74 -5.45 17.92
C PHE A 41 -4.48 -3.94 17.77
N ALA A 42 -4.04 -3.30 18.83
CA ALA A 42 -3.62 -1.89 18.84
C ALA A 42 -2.49 -1.64 19.87
N GLY A 43 -1.55 -2.57 19.93
CA GLY A 43 -0.48 -2.64 20.94
C GLY A 43 -0.77 -3.70 22.00
N GLY A 44 0.23 -4.05 22.81
CA GLY A 44 0.18 -5.13 23.77
C GLY A 44 0.37 -6.52 23.16
N ASP A 45 -0.22 -7.55 23.75
CA ASP A 45 0.00 -8.93 23.36
C ASP A 45 -0.76 -9.30 22.06
N TRP A 46 -0.02 -9.83 21.11
CA TRP A 46 -0.60 -10.40 19.89
C TRP A 46 -1.24 -11.76 20.20
N SER A 47 -2.44 -11.98 19.67
CA SER A 47 -3.16 -13.26 19.85
C SER A 47 -3.70 -13.79 18.52
N GLU A 48 -3.08 -14.84 18.00
CA GLU A 48 -3.50 -15.51 16.77
C GLU A 48 -4.93 -16.09 16.84
N THR A 49 -5.43 -16.34 18.04
CA THR A 49 -6.79 -16.91 18.23
C THR A 49 -7.90 -15.98 17.77
N LYS A 50 -7.58 -14.70 17.54
CA LYS A 50 -8.51 -13.69 17.02
C LYS A 50 -8.65 -13.73 15.50
N TYR A 51 -7.79 -14.47 14.77
CA TYR A 51 -7.69 -14.44 13.31
C TYR A 51 -7.87 -15.84 12.72
N LYS A 52 -9.12 -16.36 12.73
CA LYS A 52 -9.44 -17.71 12.28
C LYS A 52 -9.78 -17.77 10.79
N SER A 53 -10.59 -16.83 10.33
CA SER A 53 -11.14 -16.82 8.97
C SER A 53 -10.22 -16.10 7.99
N PHE A 54 -9.53 -15.05 8.44
CA PHE A 54 -8.58 -14.28 7.65
C PHE A 54 -7.32 -14.05 8.47
N THR A 55 -6.18 -14.56 7.99
CA THR A 55 -4.88 -14.40 8.64
C THR A 55 -4.26 -13.07 8.21
N PRO A 56 -3.89 -12.20 9.14
CA PRO A 56 -3.17 -10.98 8.82
C PRO A 56 -1.80 -11.26 8.21
N ASP A 57 -1.27 -10.26 7.51
CA ASP A 57 0.10 -10.27 7.02
C ASP A 57 1.11 -10.60 8.14
N THR A 58 2.15 -11.36 7.80
CA THR A 58 3.02 -11.97 8.81
C THR A 58 3.94 -10.97 9.48
N ASP A 59 4.60 -10.11 8.73
CA ASP A 59 5.60 -9.17 9.24
C ASP A 59 5.07 -7.75 9.46
N GLY A 60 3.84 -7.48 8.98
CA GLY A 60 3.22 -6.16 9.08
C GLY A 60 3.77 -5.13 8.09
N ILE A 61 4.33 -5.59 6.98
CA ILE A 61 4.86 -4.77 5.89
C ILE A 61 4.13 -5.16 4.61
N ILE A 62 3.24 -4.30 4.11
CA ILE A 62 2.44 -4.59 2.91
C ILE A 62 2.94 -3.74 1.75
N PRO A 63 3.59 -4.33 0.72
CA PRO A 63 4.06 -3.61 -0.44
C PRO A 63 2.91 -3.09 -1.31
N ILE A 64 3.12 -1.90 -1.88
CA ILE A 64 2.24 -1.26 -2.87
C ILE A 64 3.11 -0.91 -4.07
N THR A 65 3.25 -1.82 -5.00
CA THR A 65 4.04 -1.62 -6.22
C THR A 65 3.15 -1.31 -7.41
N ASP A 66 3.71 -0.82 -8.49
CA ASP A 66 2.96 -0.51 -9.72
C ASP A 66 2.60 -1.75 -10.54
N ASP A 67 3.12 -2.88 -10.16
CA ASP A 67 2.78 -4.22 -10.67
C ASP A 67 2.83 -5.22 -9.53
N GLU A 68 2.33 -6.44 -9.72
CA GLU A 68 2.30 -7.50 -8.72
C GLU A 68 3.64 -8.24 -8.68
N TYR A 69 4.53 -7.78 -7.79
CA TYR A 69 5.87 -8.34 -7.65
C TYR A 69 6.03 -9.22 -6.41
N PHE A 70 5.27 -8.96 -5.36
CA PHE A 70 5.36 -9.62 -4.06
C PHE A 70 4.12 -10.48 -3.82
N GLY A 71 4.29 -11.61 -3.13
CA GLY A 71 3.16 -12.50 -2.78
C GLY A 71 2.18 -11.87 -1.80
N ASP A 72 2.64 -10.93 -0.99
CA ASP A 72 1.90 -10.13 -0.01
C ASP A 72 1.55 -8.72 -0.52
N ASP A 73 1.54 -8.54 -1.85
CA ASP A 73 1.10 -7.28 -2.47
C ASP A 73 -0.32 -6.91 -2.02
N ILE A 74 -0.57 -5.61 -1.86
CA ILE A 74 -1.84 -5.07 -1.36
C ILE A 74 -3.06 -5.57 -2.16
N ILE A 75 -2.93 -5.83 -3.47
CA ILE A 75 -4.04 -6.33 -4.29
C ILE A 75 -4.26 -7.81 -4.03
N SER A 76 -3.20 -8.62 -3.92
CA SER A 76 -3.30 -10.05 -3.58
C SER A 76 -3.98 -10.23 -2.22
N LEU A 77 -3.58 -9.47 -1.21
CA LEU A 77 -4.21 -9.49 0.12
C LEU A 77 -5.67 -9.01 0.09
N LEU A 78 -5.99 -8.01 -0.75
CA LEU A 78 -7.38 -7.56 -0.93
C LEU A 78 -8.24 -8.64 -1.57
N GLU A 79 -7.72 -9.35 -2.56
CA GLU A 79 -8.43 -10.46 -3.20
C GLU A 79 -8.72 -11.58 -2.20
N ASP A 80 -7.73 -11.95 -1.39
CA ASP A 80 -7.90 -12.99 -0.38
C ASP A 80 -8.92 -12.55 0.69
N PHE A 81 -8.87 -11.31 1.13
CA PHE A 81 -9.88 -10.75 2.01
C PHE A 81 -11.29 -10.80 1.39
N LEU A 82 -11.44 -10.39 0.13
CA LEU A 82 -12.73 -10.44 -0.58
C LEU A 82 -13.25 -11.87 -0.75
N LYS A 83 -12.38 -12.84 -1.07
CA LYS A 83 -12.73 -14.26 -1.17
C LYS A 83 -13.26 -14.81 0.16
N VAL A 84 -12.62 -14.44 1.27
CA VAL A 84 -13.05 -14.89 2.60
C VAL A 84 -14.40 -14.27 2.99
N VAL A 85 -14.59 -12.97 2.72
CA VAL A 85 -15.82 -12.26 3.15
C VAL A 85 -17.02 -12.55 2.25
N TYR A 86 -16.82 -12.66 0.94
CA TYR A 86 -17.91 -12.74 -0.04
C TYR A 86 -17.95 -14.04 -0.85
N GLY A 87 -16.93 -14.88 -0.70
CA GLY A 87 -16.77 -16.09 -1.49
C GLY A 87 -16.02 -15.87 -2.81
N THR A 88 -15.37 -16.92 -3.27
CA THR A 88 -14.51 -16.89 -4.47
C THR A 88 -15.28 -16.54 -5.75
N THR A 89 -16.55 -16.97 -5.85
CA THR A 89 -17.42 -16.73 -7.03
C THR A 89 -17.74 -15.25 -7.24
N GLU A 90 -17.74 -14.47 -6.16
CA GLU A 90 -18.08 -13.03 -6.20
C GLU A 90 -16.86 -12.11 -6.34
N LEU A 91 -15.65 -12.64 -6.41
CA LEU A 91 -14.42 -11.86 -6.45
C LEU A 91 -14.43 -10.81 -7.56
N GLU A 92 -14.65 -11.24 -8.80
CA GLU A 92 -14.61 -10.33 -9.96
C GLU A 92 -15.74 -9.29 -9.93
N ASN A 93 -16.91 -9.64 -9.41
CA ASN A 93 -18.03 -8.71 -9.23
C ASN A 93 -17.67 -7.64 -8.19
N ASN A 94 -17.06 -8.03 -7.07
CA ASN A 94 -16.64 -7.10 -6.02
C ASN A 94 -15.52 -6.19 -6.48
N LEU A 95 -14.50 -6.72 -7.16
CA LEU A 95 -13.41 -5.90 -7.72
C LEU A 95 -13.94 -4.88 -8.72
N ARG A 96 -14.87 -5.28 -9.59
CA ARG A 96 -15.53 -4.38 -10.54
C ARG A 96 -16.33 -3.29 -9.81
N TYR A 97 -17.14 -3.65 -8.82
CA TYR A 97 -17.92 -2.69 -8.05
C TYR A 97 -17.02 -1.65 -7.35
N ILE A 98 -15.92 -2.08 -6.74
CA ILE A 98 -14.94 -1.20 -6.10
C ILE A 98 -14.32 -0.25 -7.15
N SER A 99 -13.83 -0.81 -8.25
CA SER A 99 -13.19 -0.07 -9.35
C SER A 99 -14.14 0.99 -9.95
N ASP A 100 -15.37 0.61 -10.28
CA ASP A 100 -16.38 1.50 -10.86
C ASP A 100 -16.74 2.62 -9.89
N THR A 101 -16.86 2.28 -8.58
CA THR A 101 -17.17 3.27 -7.54
C THR A 101 -16.02 4.26 -7.32
N LEU A 102 -14.76 3.82 -7.46
CA LEU A 102 -13.59 4.70 -7.42
C LEU A 102 -13.47 5.59 -8.68
N GLY A 103 -14.32 5.38 -9.68
CA GLY A 103 -14.40 6.19 -10.90
C GLY A 103 -13.29 5.90 -11.92
N GLY A 104 -12.61 4.76 -11.79
CA GLY A 104 -11.56 4.35 -12.70
C GLY A 104 -12.08 3.77 -14.02
N LYS A 105 -11.24 3.83 -15.05
CA LYS A 105 -11.46 3.18 -16.34
C LYS A 105 -10.33 2.19 -16.60
N GLY A 106 -10.68 0.99 -17.06
CA GLY A 106 -9.72 -0.07 -17.36
C GLY A 106 -9.92 -1.31 -16.52
N HIS A 107 -8.89 -2.11 -16.35
CA HIS A 107 -8.95 -3.34 -15.57
C HIS A 107 -9.13 -3.02 -14.07
N SER A 108 -10.02 -3.73 -13.38
CA SER A 108 -10.41 -3.42 -12.00
C SER A 108 -9.22 -3.39 -11.04
N ARG A 109 -8.31 -4.35 -11.17
CA ARG A 109 -7.09 -4.43 -10.33
C ARG A 109 -6.18 -3.22 -10.52
N ASP A 110 -6.01 -2.76 -11.76
CA ASP A 110 -5.18 -1.58 -12.06
C ASP A 110 -5.77 -0.29 -11.46
N VAL A 111 -7.09 -0.15 -11.50
CA VAL A 111 -7.79 1.00 -10.91
C VAL A 111 -7.61 1.01 -9.40
N ILE A 112 -7.81 -0.14 -8.75
CA ILE A 112 -7.67 -0.29 -7.30
C ILE A 112 -6.21 -0.08 -6.89
N ARG A 113 -5.25 -0.63 -7.63
CA ARG A 113 -3.81 -0.41 -7.41
C ARG A 113 -3.44 1.07 -7.49
N LYS A 114 -3.94 1.79 -8.50
CA LYS A 114 -3.74 3.24 -8.62
C LYS A 114 -4.32 4.02 -7.45
N TYR A 115 -5.45 3.59 -6.92
CA TYR A 115 -6.02 4.18 -5.70
C TYR A 115 -5.09 4.00 -4.50
N PHE A 116 -4.57 2.79 -4.28
CA PHE A 116 -3.62 2.53 -3.19
C PHE A 116 -2.32 3.32 -3.36
N LEU A 117 -1.76 3.38 -4.56
CA LEU A 117 -0.52 4.11 -4.87
C LEU A 117 -0.63 5.62 -4.66
N ASN A 118 -1.80 6.23 -4.94
CA ASN A 118 -1.87 7.69 -5.09
C ASN A 118 -2.83 8.38 -4.12
N SER A 119 -3.83 7.68 -3.58
CA SER A 119 -4.95 8.31 -2.86
C SER A 119 -5.20 7.73 -1.48
N PHE A 120 -5.02 6.42 -1.29
CA PHE A 120 -5.37 5.72 -0.06
C PHE A 120 -4.76 6.35 1.19
N PHE A 121 -3.46 6.67 1.17
CA PHE A 121 -2.79 7.24 2.34
C PHE A 121 -3.37 8.60 2.75
N SER A 122 -3.70 9.45 1.79
CA SER A 122 -4.36 10.74 2.07
C SER A 122 -5.76 10.55 2.66
N ASP A 123 -6.54 9.61 2.10
CA ASP A 123 -7.87 9.27 2.61
C ASP A 123 -7.79 8.68 4.03
N HIS A 124 -6.84 7.77 4.27
CA HIS A 124 -6.56 7.21 5.58
C HIS A 124 -6.23 8.31 6.61
N CYS A 125 -5.31 9.22 6.29
CA CYS A 125 -4.95 10.34 7.16
C CYS A 125 -6.16 11.24 7.49
N ASN A 126 -7.09 11.42 6.53
CA ASN A 126 -8.31 12.20 6.74
C ASN A 126 -9.31 11.45 7.63
N MET A 127 -9.49 10.14 7.44
CA MET A 127 -10.40 9.31 8.26
C MET A 127 -9.99 9.27 9.73
N TYR A 128 -8.69 9.31 9.99
CA TYR A 128 -8.14 9.29 11.36
C TYR A 128 -7.73 10.68 11.87
N SER A 129 -8.23 11.74 11.25
CA SER A 129 -8.03 13.11 11.74
C SER A 129 -8.91 13.39 12.96
N ILE A 130 -8.36 14.15 13.92
CA ILE A 130 -9.10 14.62 15.08
C ILE A 130 -9.09 16.15 15.08
N THR A 131 -10.25 16.75 15.29
CA THR A 131 -10.39 18.21 15.41
C THR A 131 -9.41 18.76 16.44
N GLY A 132 -8.61 19.75 16.04
CA GLY A 132 -7.56 20.36 16.87
C GLY A 132 -6.22 19.61 16.92
N SER A 133 -6.18 18.32 16.59
CA SER A 133 -4.93 17.53 16.60
C SER A 133 -4.39 17.20 15.20
N GLY A 134 -5.20 17.44 14.15
CA GLY A 134 -4.83 17.21 12.75
C GLY A 134 -4.79 15.73 12.36
N LYS A 135 -4.15 15.44 11.23
CA LYS A 135 -4.08 14.11 10.62
C LYS A 135 -3.21 13.16 11.43
N ARG A 136 -3.63 11.89 11.53
CA ARG A 136 -2.95 10.84 12.31
C ARG A 136 -2.78 9.59 11.46
N PRO A 137 -1.65 9.41 10.74
CA PRO A 137 -1.39 8.20 9.99
C PRO A 137 -1.06 7.04 10.94
N ILE A 138 -2.01 6.15 11.13
CA ILE A 138 -1.82 4.91 11.90
C ILE A 138 -1.10 3.88 11.05
N TYR A 139 -1.38 3.84 9.73
CA TYR A 139 -0.60 3.12 8.74
C TYR A 139 0.41 4.08 8.14
N TRP A 140 1.68 3.77 8.29
CA TRP A 140 2.76 4.57 7.73
C TRP A 140 3.01 4.17 6.29
N LEU A 141 3.13 5.14 5.41
CA LEU A 141 3.49 4.89 4.02
C LEU A 141 4.98 5.22 3.82
N PHE A 142 5.80 4.19 3.71
CA PHE A 142 7.14 4.29 3.18
C PHE A 142 7.05 4.57 1.68
N ASP A 143 7.74 5.60 1.18
CA ASP A 143 7.54 6.13 -0.16
C ASP A 143 8.86 6.60 -0.77
N SER A 144 9.33 5.88 -1.80
CA SER A 144 10.58 6.22 -2.50
C SER A 144 10.50 7.55 -3.26
N GLY A 145 9.29 7.95 -3.71
CA GLY A 145 9.10 9.21 -4.39
C GLY A 145 8.07 9.21 -5.51
N LYS A 146 8.23 10.16 -6.43
CA LYS A 146 7.22 10.47 -7.46
C LYS A 146 7.12 9.44 -8.59
N LYS A 147 8.14 8.62 -8.77
CA LYS A 147 8.17 7.59 -9.82
C LYS A 147 7.46 6.31 -9.38
N ASN A 148 7.07 6.21 -8.10
CA ASN A 148 6.50 5.02 -7.48
C ASN A 148 7.42 3.80 -7.63
N GLY A 149 8.70 3.98 -7.43
CA GLY A 149 9.68 2.91 -7.53
C GLY A 149 9.52 1.86 -6.44
N PHE A 150 9.21 2.31 -5.21
CA PHE A 150 8.89 1.44 -4.09
C PHE A 150 7.95 2.15 -3.12
N LYS A 151 6.93 1.45 -2.65
CA LYS A 151 6.08 1.86 -1.52
C LYS A 151 5.69 0.64 -0.72
N CYS A 152 5.55 0.81 0.59
CA CYS A 152 4.88 -0.15 1.45
C CYS A 152 4.14 0.56 2.59
N LEU A 153 3.09 -0.09 3.08
CA LEU A 153 2.42 0.31 4.32
C LEU A 153 2.99 -0.48 5.48
N VAL A 154 3.09 0.17 6.63
CA VAL A 154 3.44 -0.45 7.91
C VAL A 154 2.44 0.00 8.96
N TYR A 155 1.90 -0.93 9.74
CA TYR A 155 1.03 -0.59 10.84
C TYR A 155 1.86 -0.20 12.07
N MET A 156 1.75 1.06 12.52
CA MET A 156 2.56 1.62 13.62
C MET A 156 2.62 0.72 14.85
N HIS A 157 1.49 0.10 15.24
CA HIS A 157 1.42 -0.76 16.42
C HIS A 157 2.08 -2.13 16.24
N ARG A 158 2.48 -2.49 15.01
CA ARG A 158 3.28 -3.69 14.69
C ARG A 158 4.74 -3.38 14.37
N TYR A 159 5.10 -2.10 14.38
CA TYR A 159 6.48 -1.70 14.16
C TYR A 159 7.40 -2.30 15.24
N GLN A 160 8.52 -2.83 14.80
CA GLN A 160 9.61 -3.33 15.66
C GLN A 160 10.91 -2.65 15.24
N PRO A 161 11.95 -2.60 16.08
CA PRO A 161 13.23 -1.97 15.74
C PRO A 161 13.86 -2.50 14.45
N ASP A 162 13.63 -3.78 14.10
CA ASP A 162 14.12 -4.44 12.90
C ASP A 162 13.23 -4.22 11.66
N THR A 163 12.08 -3.56 11.79
CA THR A 163 11.12 -3.37 10.67
C THR A 163 11.77 -2.67 9.48
N ILE A 164 12.59 -1.64 9.71
CA ILE A 164 13.27 -0.92 8.62
C ILE A 164 14.33 -1.80 7.95
N ALA A 165 15.01 -2.64 8.71
CA ALA A 165 15.95 -3.62 8.17
C ALA A 165 15.24 -4.64 7.28
N LYS A 166 14.06 -5.15 7.69
CA LYS A 166 13.21 -6.03 6.87
C LYS A 166 12.73 -5.33 5.57
N ILE A 167 12.25 -4.09 5.66
CA ILE A 167 11.89 -3.30 4.46
C ILE A 167 13.06 -3.24 3.49
N ARG A 168 14.28 -3.04 3.97
CA ARG A 168 15.47 -3.00 3.16
C ARG A 168 15.79 -4.35 2.52
N THR A 169 15.93 -5.40 3.33
CA THR A 169 16.47 -6.70 2.89
C THR A 169 15.44 -7.51 2.09
N ASP A 170 14.20 -7.56 2.56
CA ASP A 170 13.20 -8.49 2.04
C ASP A 170 12.38 -7.87 0.89
N TYR A 171 12.29 -6.52 0.86
CA TYR A 171 11.49 -5.81 -0.13
C TYR A 171 12.32 -4.94 -1.09
N ILE A 172 13.12 -4.00 -0.60
CA ILE A 172 13.84 -3.07 -1.48
C ILE A 172 14.91 -3.79 -2.30
N HIS A 173 15.69 -4.68 -1.72
CA HIS A 173 16.70 -5.45 -2.45
C HIS A 173 16.06 -6.37 -3.49
N GLU A 174 14.93 -7.00 -3.16
CA GLU A 174 14.17 -7.81 -4.11
C GLU A 174 13.64 -6.94 -5.26
N GLN A 175 13.06 -5.78 -4.95
CA GLN A 175 12.58 -4.83 -5.96
C GLN A 175 13.72 -4.36 -6.89
N GLN A 176 14.88 -4.05 -6.35
CA GLN A 176 16.06 -3.69 -7.14
C GLN A 176 16.50 -4.85 -8.06
N SER A 177 16.44 -6.09 -7.59
CA SER A 177 16.76 -7.27 -8.39
C SER A 177 15.79 -7.43 -9.55
N ARG A 178 14.49 -7.25 -9.31
CA ARG A 178 13.43 -7.28 -10.33
C ARG A 178 13.61 -6.19 -11.36
N TYR A 179 13.94 -4.96 -10.96
CA TYR A 179 14.23 -3.87 -11.90
C TYR A 179 15.43 -4.20 -12.80
N ARG A 180 16.53 -4.72 -12.24
CA ARG A 180 17.69 -5.13 -13.05
C ARG A 180 17.31 -6.14 -14.12
N THR A 181 16.54 -7.18 -13.76
CA THR A 181 16.10 -8.22 -14.69
C THR A 181 15.15 -7.66 -15.76
N ALA A 182 14.15 -6.85 -15.35
CA ALA A 182 13.17 -6.29 -16.27
C ALA A 182 13.79 -5.26 -17.24
N ILE A 183 14.76 -4.47 -16.77
CA ILE A 183 15.50 -3.51 -17.60
C ILE A 183 16.32 -4.27 -18.65
N ALA A 184 17.06 -5.31 -18.26
CA ALA A 184 17.86 -6.12 -19.20
C ALA A 184 16.98 -6.79 -20.27
N ASP A 185 15.82 -7.35 -19.90
CA ASP A 185 14.85 -7.90 -20.87
C ASP A 185 14.34 -6.84 -21.83
N LEU A 186 13.93 -5.67 -21.31
CA LEU A 186 13.43 -4.59 -22.16
C LEU A 186 14.49 -4.02 -23.10
N GLU A 187 15.76 -3.92 -22.67
CA GLU A 187 16.86 -3.48 -23.53
C GLU A 187 16.99 -4.41 -24.74
N GLN A 188 17.03 -5.74 -24.53
CA GLN A 188 17.08 -6.72 -25.62
C GLN A 188 15.85 -6.61 -26.54
N ARG A 189 14.67 -6.40 -25.99
CA ARG A 189 13.44 -6.26 -26.79
C ARG A 189 13.41 -4.96 -27.59
N VAL A 190 13.92 -3.86 -27.04
CA VAL A 190 14.06 -2.58 -27.76
C VAL A 190 15.01 -2.74 -28.94
N ASP A 191 16.15 -3.42 -28.75
CA ASP A 191 17.14 -3.63 -29.81
C ASP A 191 16.59 -4.49 -30.95
N ASN A 192 15.75 -5.47 -30.65
CA ASN A 192 15.11 -6.37 -31.63
C ASN A 192 13.81 -5.83 -32.22
N SER A 193 13.34 -4.63 -31.82
CA SER A 193 12.09 -4.04 -32.27
C SER A 193 12.31 -2.86 -33.21
N SER A 194 11.25 -2.48 -33.95
CA SER A 194 11.27 -1.33 -34.87
C SER A 194 9.94 -0.56 -34.84
N GLY A 195 9.94 0.64 -35.42
CA GLY A 195 8.72 1.45 -35.59
C GLY A 195 8.03 1.80 -34.27
N SER A 196 6.72 1.67 -34.23
CA SER A 196 5.88 2.04 -33.09
C SER A 196 6.10 1.16 -31.85
N GLU A 197 6.45 -0.10 -32.07
CA GLU A 197 6.75 -1.03 -30.98
C GLU A 197 8.03 -0.60 -30.22
N ARG A 198 9.10 -0.29 -30.93
CA ARG A 198 10.33 0.23 -30.35
C ARG A 198 10.08 1.47 -29.49
N VAL A 199 9.26 2.41 -29.98
CA VAL A 199 8.90 3.62 -29.23
C VAL A 199 8.15 3.27 -27.93
N LYS A 200 7.23 2.31 -27.98
CA LYS A 200 6.49 1.86 -26.80
C LYS A 200 7.42 1.21 -25.77
N LEU A 201 8.26 0.29 -26.21
CA LEU A 201 9.23 -0.41 -25.34
C LEU A 201 10.26 0.55 -24.75
N SER A 202 10.77 1.51 -25.53
CA SER A 202 11.70 2.53 -25.03
C SER A 202 11.08 3.40 -23.93
N LYS A 203 9.80 3.74 -24.03
CA LYS A 203 9.10 4.47 -22.94
C LYS A 203 8.97 3.63 -21.69
N GLN A 204 8.70 2.34 -21.82
CA GLN A 204 8.64 1.42 -20.69
C GLN A 204 10.02 1.28 -20.02
N LEU A 205 11.07 1.11 -20.84
CA LEU A 205 12.45 1.04 -20.37
C LEU A 205 12.85 2.30 -19.58
N THR A 206 12.60 3.49 -20.13
CA THR A 206 12.87 4.75 -19.43
C THR A 206 12.13 4.83 -18.09
N LYS A 207 10.85 4.40 -18.05
CA LYS A 207 10.07 4.37 -16.80
C LYS A 207 10.74 3.46 -15.76
N LEU A 208 11.13 2.24 -16.14
CA LEU A 208 11.77 1.31 -15.20
C LEU A 208 13.15 1.80 -14.74
N GLN A 209 13.95 2.40 -15.63
CA GLN A 209 15.24 3.01 -15.26
C GLN A 209 15.05 4.16 -14.26
N ASP A 210 14.07 5.03 -14.48
CA ASP A 210 13.71 6.10 -13.55
C ASP A 210 13.30 5.56 -12.17
N GLN A 211 12.50 4.50 -12.15
CA GLN A 211 12.06 3.83 -10.91
C GLN A 211 13.23 3.16 -10.18
N ALA A 212 14.08 2.46 -10.92
CA ALA A 212 15.27 1.80 -10.36
C ALA A 212 16.22 2.80 -9.72
N GLU A 213 16.46 3.96 -10.36
CA GLU A 213 17.29 5.00 -9.79
C GLU A 213 16.65 5.65 -8.56
N GLU A 214 15.33 5.89 -8.57
CA GLU A 214 14.61 6.37 -7.39
C GLU A 214 14.76 5.41 -6.20
N VAL A 215 14.63 4.09 -6.44
CA VAL A 215 14.79 3.08 -5.40
C VAL A 215 16.22 2.99 -4.91
N ARG A 216 17.22 3.14 -5.79
CA ARG A 216 18.63 3.17 -5.41
C ARG A 216 18.93 4.30 -4.41
N VAL A 217 18.46 5.50 -4.71
CA VAL A 217 18.62 6.68 -3.81
C VAL A 217 17.84 6.51 -2.51
N TYR A 218 16.66 5.88 -2.59
CA TYR A 218 15.83 5.62 -1.42
C TYR A 218 16.45 4.58 -0.50
N GLU A 219 17.06 3.53 -1.07
CA GLU A 219 17.76 2.48 -0.32
C GLU A 219 18.87 3.05 0.57
N GLU A 220 19.63 4.04 0.10
CA GLU A 220 20.67 4.70 0.90
C GLU A 220 20.10 5.32 2.20
N LYS A 221 18.90 5.92 2.12
CA LYS A 221 18.23 6.49 3.30
C LYS A 221 17.72 5.42 4.25
N ILE A 222 17.11 4.38 3.68
CA ILE A 222 16.60 3.22 4.44
C ILE A 222 17.75 2.49 5.14
N HIS A 223 18.88 2.28 4.45
CA HIS A 223 20.08 1.68 5.04
C HIS A 223 20.55 2.43 6.28
N HIS A 224 20.68 3.76 6.19
CA HIS A 224 21.10 4.58 7.31
C HIS A 224 20.14 4.49 8.52
N LEU A 225 18.84 4.37 8.28
CA LEU A 225 17.85 4.19 9.35
C LEU A 225 17.81 2.77 9.90
N ALA A 226 18.00 1.76 9.04
CA ALA A 226 17.99 0.35 9.43
C ALA A 226 19.08 0.05 10.48
N ASP A 227 20.27 0.61 10.28
CA ASP A 227 21.40 0.42 11.20
C ASP A 227 21.18 1.02 12.58
N GLN A 228 20.25 1.98 12.71
CA GLN A 228 19.96 2.65 13.98
C GLN A 228 19.03 1.83 14.89
N MET A 229 18.31 0.83 14.36
CA MET A 229 17.37 0.00 15.12
C MET A 229 16.44 0.84 16.02
N ILE A 230 15.84 1.91 15.43
CA ILE A 230 15.07 2.89 16.17
C ILE A 230 13.89 2.22 16.88
N GLU A 231 13.80 2.39 18.19
CA GLU A 231 12.63 2.03 18.97
C GLU A 231 11.61 3.17 18.95
N ILE A 232 10.33 2.82 19.03
CA ILE A 232 9.24 3.79 19.16
C ILE A 232 8.50 3.55 20.48
N ASP A 233 8.01 4.64 21.08
CA ASP A 233 7.07 4.58 22.18
C ASP A 233 5.67 4.97 21.68
N LEU A 234 4.71 4.05 21.80
CA LEU A 234 3.33 4.32 21.36
C LEU A 234 2.67 5.44 22.17
N ASP A 235 3.11 5.67 23.41
CA ASP A 235 2.60 6.72 24.29
C ASP A 235 3.04 8.13 23.83
N ASP A 236 4.13 8.25 23.09
CA ASP A 236 4.58 9.52 22.46
C ASP A 236 3.60 9.99 21.35
N GLY A 237 2.76 9.07 20.91
CA GLY A 237 1.69 9.35 19.94
C GLY A 237 2.13 9.32 18.48
N VAL A 238 1.12 9.27 17.62
CA VAL A 238 1.29 8.99 16.19
C VAL A 238 2.20 10.01 15.47
N LYS A 239 2.09 11.29 15.79
CA LYS A 239 2.86 12.33 15.11
C LYS A 239 4.33 12.34 15.48
N HIS A 240 4.64 12.10 16.76
CA HIS A 240 6.03 12.04 17.22
C HIS A 240 6.73 10.87 16.54
N ASN A 241 6.14 9.67 16.64
CA ASN A 241 6.71 8.47 16.04
C ASN A 241 6.84 8.59 14.50
N TYR A 242 5.86 9.21 13.81
CA TYR A 242 5.96 9.46 12.37
C TYR A 242 7.14 10.37 12.00
N ALA A 243 7.43 11.36 12.84
CA ALA A 243 8.50 12.33 12.58
C ALA A 243 9.91 11.72 12.63
N LEU A 244 10.10 10.61 13.37
CA LEU A 244 11.37 9.89 13.43
C LEU A 244 11.81 9.36 12.05
N PHE A 245 10.85 9.06 11.17
CA PHE A 245 11.07 8.47 9.86
C PHE A 245 10.69 9.40 8.69
N LYS A 246 10.58 10.71 8.93
CA LYS A 246 10.08 11.71 7.97
C LYS A 246 10.80 11.72 6.61
N ASP A 247 12.07 11.28 6.55
CA ASP A 247 12.90 11.32 5.34
C ASP A 247 12.63 10.14 4.41
N VAL A 248 11.93 9.11 4.90
CA VAL A 248 11.55 7.90 4.16
C VAL A 248 10.04 7.69 4.09
N LEU A 249 9.26 8.47 4.83
CA LEU A 249 7.81 8.39 4.83
C LEU A 249 7.16 9.43 3.91
N ALA A 250 5.97 9.11 3.42
CA ALA A 250 5.15 10.03 2.65
C ALA A 250 4.80 11.28 3.47
N LYS A 251 4.78 12.45 2.83
CA LYS A 251 4.40 13.70 3.51
C LYS A 251 2.91 13.70 3.84
N ILE A 252 2.58 14.01 5.09
CA ILE A 252 1.20 14.26 5.52
C ILE A 252 0.79 15.64 4.98
N LYS A 253 -0.17 15.64 4.05
CA LYS A 253 -0.71 16.87 3.41
C LYS A 253 -2.02 17.28 4.07
#